data_8caff9890bd2582e9c781840564088b6
#
_entry.id   8caff9890bd2582e9c781840564088b6
#
_cell.length_a   1.000
_cell.length_b   1.000
_cell.length_c   1.000
_cell.angle_alpha   90.00
_cell.angle_beta   90.00
_cell.angle_gamma   90.00
#
_symmetry.space_group_name_H-M   'P 1'
#
loop_
_entity.id
_entity.type
_entity.pdbx_description
1 polymer ?
#
loop_
_entity_poly.entity_id
_entity_poly.type
_entity_poly.pdbx_seq_one_letter_code
_entity_poly.pdbx_strand_id
1 'polypeptide(L)'
;MSFDYHTVSAPDGAKPQLGDRIVLGSIIGQANAAGTGAGAAVTVPISGLKLPPNYAVAVNPGQDATWFVSAKTQTGFTVTLNPRLAANTVTAGTIDVIITA
;
A
#
# COMPACT_ATOMS: atom_id res chain seq x y z
N MET A 1 -17.64 2.72 17.57
CA MET A 1 -17.58 2.79 17.40
C MET A 1 -17.51 2.73 17.10
N SER A 2 -17.58 2.75 16.79
CA SER A 2 -17.49 2.74 16.43
C SER A 2 -17.18 2.97 15.94
N PHE A 3 -17.23 3.32 15.73
CA PHE A 3 -17.01 3.56 15.38
C PHE A 3 -17.19 3.77 14.94
N ASP A 4 -17.29 3.99 14.79
CA ASP A 4 -17.54 4.08 14.37
C ASP A 4 -17.33 4.31 13.76
N TYR A 5 -17.40 4.67 13.49
CA TYR A 5 -17.29 4.79 13.10
C TYR A 5 -17.33 4.83 12.59
N HIS A 6 -17.40 4.93 12.33
CA HIS A 6 -17.55 4.67 12.07
C HIS A 6 -17.68 4.56 11.49
N THR A 7 -17.65 4.72 11.31
CA THR A 7 -17.91 4.19 10.72
C THR A 7 -18.84 4.21 10.25
N VAL A 8 -18.94 4.25 9.67
CA VAL A 8 -20.02 3.98 9.12
C VAL A 8 -20.60 2.87 9.45
N SER A 9 -21.07 2.65 10.03
CA SER A 9 -21.50 1.48 10.23
C SER A 9 -22.67 1.25 9.57
N ALA A 10 -22.82 0.23 9.13
CA ALA A 10 -24.00 -0.16 8.60
C ALA A 10 -24.94 -0.38 9.65
N PRO A 11 -25.94 0.27 9.67
CA PRO A 11 -26.90 0.09 10.65
C PRO A 11 -27.51 -1.20 10.43
N ASP A 12 -27.75 -1.77 11.43
CA ASP A 12 -28.48 -2.89 11.47
C ASP A 12 -28.75 -3.50 10.21
N GLY A 13 -28.28 -4.50 9.98
CA GLY A 13 -28.54 -5.30 8.91
C GLY A 13 -28.13 -4.78 7.61
N ALA A 14 -27.68 -3.66 7.66
CA ALA A 14 -27.29 -3.16 6.42
C ALA A 14 -26.10 -3.90 6.03
N LYS A 15 -25.80 -3.87 4.96
CA LYS A 15 -24.88 -4.54 4.48
C LYS A 15 -23.60 -4.09 4.65
N PRO A 16 -22.73 -4.82 4.44
CA PRO A 16 -21.43 -4.51 4.62
C PRO A 16 -21.05 -3.48 3.73
N GLN A 17 -20.22 -2.75 4.17
CA GLN A 17 -19.93 -1.63 3.48
C GLN A 17 -18.47 -1.51 3.39
N LEU A 18 -18.04 -0.52 2.73
CA LEU A 18 -16.65 -0.21 2.65
C LEU A 18 -16.07 0.05 4.02
N GLY A 19 -16.87 0.50 4.93
CA GLY A 19 -16.38 0.80 6.26
C GLY A 19 -16.07 -0.39 7.12
N ASP A 20 -16.38 -1.59 6.66
CA ASP A 20 -16.10 -2.76 7.45
C ASP A 20 -14.63 -3.11 7.52
N ARG A 21 -13.79 -2.47 6.77
CA ARG A 21 -12.40 -2.80 6.80
C ARG A 21 -11.70 -2.17 7.97
N ILE A 22 -10.72 -2.89 8.50
CA ILE A 22 -9.94 -2.43 9.62
C ILE A 22 -8.57 -2.03 9.11
N VAL A 23 -8.08 -0.87 9.51
CA VAL A 23 -6.72 -0.47 9.20
C VAL A 23 -5.81 -1.16 10.19
N LEU A 24 -4.94 -2.03 9.69
CA LEU A 24 -3.99 -2.74 10.52
C LEU A 24 -2.79 -1.86 10.87
N GLY A 25 -2.43 -0.95 9.98
CA GLY A 25 -1.32 -0.06 10.24
C GLY A 25 -0.92 0.70 9.00
N SER A 26 0.05 1.56 9.17
CA SER A 26 0.62 2.30 8.07
C SER A 26 2.13 2.39 8.25
N ILE A 27 2.82 2.52 7.13
CA ILE A 27 4.26 2.76 7.11
C ILE A 27 4.44 4.06 6.35
N ILE A 28 4.94 5.07 7.05
CA ILE A 28 5.10 6.38 6.47
C ILE A 28 6.57 6.63 6.18
N GLY A 29 6.86 7.11 4.98
CA GLY A 29 8.24 7.47 4.65
C GLY A 29 9.14 6.28 4.36
N GLN A 30 8.59 5.18 3.85
CA GLN A 30 9.42 4.05 3.45
C GLN A 30 10.27 4.44 2.25
N ALA A 31 11.59 4.32 2.36
CA ALA A 31 12.48 4.72 1.30
C ALA A 31 12.37 3.81 0.07
N ASN A 32 12.45 4.40 -1.09
CA ASN A 32 12.60 3.67 -2.35
C ASN A 32 13.88 4.11 -3.04
N ALA A 33 14.51 3.20 -3.73
CA ALA A 33 15.71 3.49 -4.49
C ALA A 33 15.37 4.17 -5.82
N ALA A 34 16.37 4.74 -6.44
CA ALA A 34 16.21 5.28 -7.78
C ALA A 34 16.19 4.15 -8.80
N GLY A 35 15.48 4.36 -9.89
CA GLY A 35 15.49 3.42 -11.01
C GLY A 35 16.80 3.49 -11.76
N THR A 36 17.08 2.44 -12.52
CA THR A 36 18.32 2.31 -13.26
C THR A 36 18.25 2.98 -14.63
N GLY A 37 17.10 3.47 -15.03
CA GLY A 37 16.93 4.14 -16.32
C GLY A 37 15.47 4.42 -16.62
N ALA A 38 15.22 4.97 -17.78
CA ALA A 38 13.87 5.33 -18.19
C ALA A 38 12.97 4.09 -18.26
N GLY A 39 11.82 4.18 -17.67
CA GLY A 39 10.84 3.10 -17.65
C GLY A 39 11.16 1.94 -16.73
N ALA A 40 12.30 1.96 -16.06
CA ALA A 40 12.70 0.83 -15.22
C ALA A 40 11.89 0.79 -13.93
N ALA A 41 11.49 -0.42 -13.52
CA ALA A 41 10.77 -0.63 -12.28
C ALA A 41 11.72 -0.60 -11.08
N VAL A 42 11.18 -0.20 -9.93
CA VAL A 42 11.91 -0.22 -8.67
C VAL A 42 11.09 -1.03 -7.67
N THR A 43 11.71 -1.96 -6.98
CA THR A 43 11.02 -2.75 -5.97
C THR A 43 11.36 -2.26 -4.57
N VAL A 44 10.36 -2.29 -3.70
CA VAL A 44 10.50 -1.92 -2.30
C VAL A 44 10.03 -3.10 -1.47
N PRO A 45 10.93 -3.93 -0.97
CA PRO A 45 10.53 -5.07 -0.14
C PRO A 45 10.19 -4.58 1.27
N ILE A 46 9.12 -5.09 1.81
CA ILE A 46 8.67 -4.77 3.16
C ILE A 46 8.54 -6.08 3.92
N SER A 47 9.18 -6.16 5.07
CA SER A 47 9.21 -7.40 5.86
C SER A 47 9.18 -7.09 7.35
N GLY A 48 9.18 -8.14 8.15
CA GLY A 48 9.19 -7.96 9.61
C GLY A 48 7.82 -7.65 10.19
N LEU A 49 6.75 -7.85 9.45
CA LEU A 49 5.41 -7.55 9.89
C LEU A 49 4.73 -8.82 10.42
N LYS A 50 3.60 -8.62 11.08
CA LYS A 50 2.73 -9.71 11.49
C LYS A 50 1.35 -9.39 10.93
N LEU A 51 0.96 -10.09 9.90
CA LEU A 51 -0.24 -9.80 9.14
C LEU A 51 -1.17 -11.01 9.11
N PRO A 52 -2.48 -10.78 8.99
CA PRO A 52 -3.42 -11.88 8.81
C PRO A 52 -3.24 -12.51 7.43
N PRO A 53 -3.82 -13.67 7.18
CA PRO A 53 -3.68 -14.32 5.87
C PRO A 53 -4.24 -13.50 4.71
N ASN A 54 -5.26 -12.71 5.00
CA ASN A 54 -5.90 -11.89 3.96
C ASN A 54 -5.81 -10.43 4.37
N TYR A 55 -5.25 -9.62 3.52
CA TYR A 55 -5.14 -8.19 3.76
C TYR A 55 -4.99 -7.46 2.43
N ALA A 56 -5.24 -6.18 2.43
CA ALA A 56 -5.09 -5.33 1.27
C ALA A 56 -4.06 -4.24 1.57
N VAL A 57 -3.38 -3.78 0.54
CA VAL A 57 -2.34 -2.77 0.67
C VAL A 57 -2.65 -1.63 -0.28
N ALA A 58 -2.58 -0.41 0.21
CA ALA A 58 -2.66 0.79 -0.60
C ALA A 58 -1.34 1.53 -0.47
N VAL A 59 -0.84 2.03 -1.57
CA VAL A 59 0.45 2.72 -1.61
C VAL A 59 0.26 4.13 -2.14
N ASN A 60 0.91 5.07 -1.49
CA ASN A 60 0.92 6.46 -1.94
C ASN A 60 2.36 6.85 -2.26
N PRO A 61 2.77 6.75 -3.53
CA PRO A 61 4.13 7.14 -3.91
C PRO A 61 4.34 8.63 -3.73
N GLY A 62 5.55 9.01 -3.39
CA GLY A 62 5.90 10.42 -3.25
C GLY A 62 6.28 11.07 -4.58
N GLN A 63 5.99 10.44 -5.69
CA GLN A 63 6.31 10.95 -7.01
C GLN A 63 5.33 10.41 -8.05
N ASP A 64 5.43 10.85 -9.27
CA ASP A 64 4.54 10.44 -10.36
C ASP A 64 4.90 9.03 -10.83
N ALA A 65 4.33 8.04 -10.17
CA ALA A 65 4.60 6.63 -10.44
C ALA A 65 3.35 5.80 -10.21
N THR A 66 3.26 4.68 -10.91
CA THR A 66 2.25 3.67 -10.65
C THR A 66 2.85 2.60 -9.76
N TRP A 67 2.01 1.80 -9.14
CA TRP A 67 2.49 0.78 -8.20
C TRP A 67 1.64 -0.48 -8.28
N PHE A 68 2.24 -1.59 -7.87
CA PHE A 68 1.47 -2.80 -7.58
C PHE A 68 2.17 -3.56 -6.46
N VAL A 69 1.43 -4.48 -5.83
CA VAL A 69 1.93 -5.24 -4.70
C VAL A 69 1.99 -6.71 -5.10
N SER A 70 3.06 -7.37 -4.75
CA SER A 70 3.26 -8.78 -5.04
C SER A 70 3.90 -9.49 -3.85
N ALA A 71 4.01 -10.80 -3.95
CA ALA A 71 4.66 -11.64 -2.94
C ALA A 71 4.09 -11.43 -1.54
N LYS A 72 2.78 -11.26 -1.42
CA LYS A 72 2.16 -11.05 -0.11
C LYS A 72 2.26 -12.30 0.74
N THR A 73 2.77 -12.11 1.94
CA THR A 73 2.84 -13.16 2.96
C THR A 73 2.40 -12.55 4.29
N GLN A 74 2.34 -13.37 5.33
CA GLN A 74 1.96 -12.86 6.64
C GLN A 74 3.08 -12.06 7.30
N THR A 75 4.27 -12.02 6.71
CA THR A 75 5.39 -11.26 7.25
C THR A 75 5.74 -10.04 6.42
N GLY A 76 5.16 -9.89 5.24
CA GLY A 76 5.43 -8.73 4.41
C GLY A 76 5.00 -8.89 2.97
N PHE A 77 5.47 -8.00 2.13
CA PHE A 77 5.12 -7.97 0.72
C PHE A 77 6.14 -7.12 -0.03
N THR A 78 6.02 -7.07 -1.35
CA THR A 78 6.89 -6.23 -2.18
C THR A 78 6.04 -5.23 -2.94
N VAL A 79 6.42 -3.97 -2.89
CA VAL A 79 5.81 -2.91 -3.70
C VAL A 79 6.71 -2.67 -4.89
N THR A 80 6.13 -2.63 -6.08
CA THR A 80 6.86 -2.29 -7.30
C THR A 80 6.37 -0.95 -7.81
N LEU A 81 7.30 -0.04 -8.06
CA LEU A 81 7.01 1.28 -8.61
C LEU A 81 7.46 1.33 -10.06
N ASN A 82 6.62 1.89 -10.91
CA ASN A 82 6.97 2.14 -12.30
C ASN A 82 6.71 3.61 -12.59
N PRO A 83 7.58 4.26 -13.37
CA PRO A 83 7.29 5.65 -13.74
C PRO A 83 6.02 5.64 -14.60
N ARG A 84 5.16 6.61 -14.37
CA ARG A 84 3.91 6.68 -15.13
C ARG A 84 4.17 6.88 -16.62
N LEU A 85 5.20 7.62 -16.94
CA LEU A 85 5.62 7.85 -18.33
C LEU A 85 6.88 7.05 -18.59
N ALA A 86 6.91 6.32 -19.69
CA ALA A 86 8.05 5.44 -20.00
C ALA A 86 9.37 6.21 -20.18
N ALA A 87 9.30 7.48 -20.47
CA ALA A 87 10.51 8.28 -20.62
C ALA A 87 11.09 8.75 -19.29
N ASN A 88 10.35 8.58 -18.20
CA ASN A 88 10.79 9.04 -16.89
C ASN A 88 11.52 7.94 -16.13
N THR A 89 12.30 8.36 -15.14
CA THR A 89 13.02 7.45 -14.26
C THR A 89 12.49 7.65 -12.86
N VAL A 90 12.27 6.56 -12.13
CA VAL A 90 11.89 6.65 -10.72
C VAL A 90 13.04 7.25 -9.95
N THR A 91 12.78 8.28 -9.17
CA THR A 91 13.82 8.91 -8.36
C THR A 91 13.82 8.31 -6.95
N ALA A 92 14.95 8.38 -6.28
CA ALA A 92 15.02 7.99 -4.88
C ALA A 92 14.11 8.90 -4.08
N GLY A 93 13.30 8.32 -3.23
CA GLY A 93 12.34 9.07 -2.44
C GLY A 93 11.68 8.17 -1.41
N THR A 94 10.43 8.45 -1.10
CA THR A 94 9.69 7.66 -0.11
C THR A 94 8.30 7.33 -0.61
N ILE A 95 7.72 6.30 0.00
CA ILE A 95 6.34 5.93 -0.23
C ILE A 95 5.65 5.77 1.12
N ASP A 96 4.35 5.94 1.13
CA ASP A 96 3.53 5.66 2.31
C ASP A 96 2.66 4.46 1.98
N VAL A 97 2.50 3.58 2.95
CA VAL A 97 1.77 2.34 2.76
C VAL A 97 0.71 2.20 3.85
N ILE A 98 -0.50 1.82 3.46
CA ILE A 98 -1.59 1.58 4.40
C ILE A 98 -2.06 0.15 4.20
N ILE A 99 -2.19 -0.59 5.30
CA ILE A 99 -2.58 -2.00 5.27
C ILE A 99 -3.92 -2.14 5.97
N THR A 100 -4.86 -2.79 5.29
CA THR A 100 -6.20 -3.03 5.83
C THR A 100 -6.55 -4.51 5.74
N ALA A 101 -7.48 -4.92 6.54
CA ALA A 101 -7.96 -6.31 6.52
C ALA A 101 -9.47 -6.38 6.70
#